data_d4722c664fa75049fc8fe10593751b8f
#
_entry.id   d4722c664fa75049fc8fe10593751b8f
#
_cell.length_a   1.000
_cell.length_b   1.000
_cell.length_c   1.000
_cell.angle_alpha   90.00
_cell.angle_beta   90.00
_cell.angle_gamma   90.00
#
_symmetry.space_group_name_H-M   'P 1'
#
loop_
_entity.id
_entity.type
_entity.pdbx_description
1 polymer ?
#
loop_
_entity_poly.entity_id
_entity_poly.type
_entity_poly.pdbx_seq_one_letter_code
_entity_poly.pdbx_strand_id
1 'polypeptide(L)'
;MTVALLSLELYLPMSQSLKDKRVVLRRLKDRLGALNVAVAEVAHQDLWQRAGLGVVTVASSDAAAEETLAAALDTIERLEPGLVTRSQVDLLR
;
A
#
# COMPACT_ATOMS: atom_id res chain seq x y z
N MET A 1 -10.70 17.95 -9.02
CA MET A 1 -10.63 16.53 -8.56
C MET A 1 -9.29 15.96 -8.92
N THR A 2 -8.65 15.29 -7.98
CA THR A 2 -7.39 14.59 -8.20
C THR A 2 -7.54 13.12 -7.86
N VAL A 3 -7.04 12.26 -8.75
CA VAL A 3 -6.87 10.83 -8.48
C VAL A 3 -5.37 10.56 -8.39
N ALA A 4 -4.92 9.92 -7.34
CA ALA A 4 -3.50 9.63 -7.13
C ALA A 4 -3.30 8.17 -6.73
N LEU A 5 -2.20 7.59 -7.21
CA LEU A 5 -1.84 6.19 -6.97
C LEU A 5 -0.49 6.12 -6.26
N LEU A 6 -0.46 5.38 -5.16
CA LEU A 6 0.78 4.97 -4.50
C LEU A 6 1.03 3.52 -4.88
N SER A 7 2.14 3.28 -5.56
CA SER A 7 2.59 1.93 -5.93
C SER A 7 3.67 1.49 -4.95
N LEU A 8 3.51 0.33 -4.35
CA LEU A 8 4.43 -0.19 -3.33
C LEU A 8 4.94 -1.57 -3.72
N GLU A 9 6.25 -1.77 -3.54
CA GLU A 9 6.85 -3.09 -3.53
C GLU A 9 7.16 -3.46 -2.08
N LEU A 10 6.71 -4.64 -1.68
CA LEU A 10 6.93 -5.16 -0.33
C LEU A 10 7.78 -6.42 -0.37
N TYR A 11 8.65 -6.55 0.62
CA TYR A 11 9.40 -7.78 0.86
C TYR A 11 9.05 -8.32 2.24
N LEU A 12 8.58 -9.58 2.28
CA LEU A 12 8.09 -10.24 3.49
C LEU A 12 8.95 -11.49 3.78
N PRO A 13 10.17 -11.31 4.31
CA PRO A 13 11.12 -12.42 4.45
C PRO A 13 10.63 -13.51 5.41
N MET A 14 9.76 -13.18 6.36
CA MET A 14 9.23 -14.14 7.34
C MET A 14 8.06 -14.97 6.79
N SER A 15 7.53 -14.60 5.64
CA SER A 15 6.39 -15.30 5.04
C SER A 15 6.85 -16.62 4.40
N GLN A 16 6.21 -17.73 4.76
CA GLN A 16 6.54 -19.07 4.26
C GLN A 16 5.40 -19.70 3.47
N SER A 17 4.35 -18.95 3.19
CA SER A 17 3.21 -19.42 2.42
C SER A 17 2.40 -18.23 1.93
N LEU A 18 1.50 -18.47 0.97
CA LEU A 18 0.52 -17.46 0.56
C LEU A 18 -0.40 -17.09 1.71
N LYS A 19 -0.70 -18.04 2.60
CA LYS A 19 -1.53 -17.78 3.77
C LYS A 19 -0.85 -16.77 4.71
N ASP A 20 0.45 -16.96 4.98
CA ASP A 20 1.21 -16.03 5.81
C ASP A 20 1.18 -14.62 5.21
N LYS A 21 1.40 -14.51 3.91
CA LYS A 21 1.37 -13.24 3.21
C LYS A 21 -0.02 -12.58 3.33
N ARG A 22 -1.10 -13.35 3.14
CA ARG A 22 -2.46 -12.82 3.24
C ARG A 22 -2.77 -12.25 4.61
N VAL A 23 -2.26 -12.87 5.67
CA VAL A 23 -2.44 -12.36 7.05
C VAL A 23 -1.84 -10.96 7.18
N VAL A 24 -0.61 -10.78 6.70
CA VAL A 24 0.07 -9.48 6.76
C VAL A 24 -0.67 -8.45 5.91
N LEU A 25 -0.99 -8.78 4.66
CA LEU A 25 -1.67 -7.85 3.75
C LEU A 25 -3.05 -7.46 4.27
N ARG A 26 -3.79 -8.39 4.86
CA ARG A 26 -5.10 -8.08 5.46
C ARG A 26 -4.96 -7.08 6.58
N ARG A 27 -3.98 -7.26 7.45
CA ARG A 27 -3.72 -6.33 8.55
C ARG A 27 -3.39 -4.94 8.04
N LEU A 28 -2.57 -4.85 6.99
CA LEU A 28 -2.27 -3.56 6.35
C LEU A 28 -3.53 -2.92 5.78
N LYS A 29 -4.34 -3.69 5.03
CA LYS A 29 -5.58 -3.18 4.45
C LYS A 29 -6.57 -2.70 5.51
N ASP A 30 -6.71 -3.46 6.59
CA ASP A 30 -7.60 -3.09 7.69
C ASP A 30 -7.19 -1.77 8.32
N ARG A 31 -5.90 -1.58 8.54
CA ARG A 31 -5.39 -0.35 9.13
C ARG A 31 -5.53 0.83 8.16
N LEU A 32 -5.30 0.61 6.87
CA LEU A 32 -5.47 1.63 5.84
C LEU A 32 -6.94 1.99 5.63
N GLY A 33 -7.86 1.14 6.03
CA GLY A 33 -9.29 1.41 5.94
C GLY A 33 -9.75 2.64 6.72
N ALA A 34 -8.95 3.15 7.65
CA ALA A 34 -9.23 4.40 8.35
C ALA A 34 -8.98 5.63 7.48
N LEU A 35 -8.30 5.47 6.34
CA LEU A 35 -7.97 6.54 5.42
C LEU A 35 -8.89 6.48 4.20
N ASN A 36 -8.96 7.59 3.46
CA ASN A 36 -9.73 7.66 2.22
C ASN A 36 -8.94 7.03 1.07
N VAL A 37 -8.76 5.71 1.10
CA VAL A 37 -8.01 4.97 0.09
C VAL A 37 -8.69 3.66 -0.25
N ALA A 38 -8.43 3.17 -1.47
CA ALA A 38 -8.71 1.80 -1.88
C ALA A 38 -7.37 1.09 -2.07
N VAL A 39 -7.29 -0.17 -1.64
CA VAL A 39 -6.05 -0.94 -1.63
C VAL A 39 -6.26 -2.28 -2.31
N ALA A 40 -5.32 -2.67 -3.16
CA ALA A 40 -5.33 -3.99 -3.78
C ALA A 40 -3.90 -4.52 -3.95
N GLU A 41 -3.75 -5.83 -3.87
CA GLU A 41 -2.53 -6.49 -4.31
C GLU A 41 -2.59 -6.59 -5.84
N VAL A 42 -1.61 -6.01 -6.53
CA VAL A 42 -1.64 -5.86 -8.00
C VAL A 42 -0.48 -6.55 -8.69
N ALA A 43 0.48 -7.09 -7.95
CA ALA A 43 1.63 -7.80 -8.51
C ALA A 43 2.16 -8.83 -7.53
N HIS A 44 2.84 -9.85 -8.07
CA HIS A 44 3.49 -10.92 -7.31
C HIS A 44 2.52 -11.78 -6.50
N GLN A 45 1.28 -11.95 -6.98
CA GLN A 45 0.25 -12.67 -6.24
C GLN A 45 0.66 -14.10 -5.90
N ASP A 46 1.49 -14.73 -6.74
CA ASP A 46 1.93 -16.11 -6.54
C ASP A 46 3.18 -16.26 -5.66
N LEU A 47 3.81 -15.16 -5.29
CA LEU A 47 5.03 -15.19 -4.50
C LEU A 47 4.71 -15.03 -3.02
N TRP A 48 5.39 -15.81 -2.17
CA TRP A 48 5.15 -15.78 -0.72
C TRP A 48 5.78 -14.57 -0.04
N GLN A 49 6.93 -14.15 -0.54
CA GLN A 49 7.78 -13.17 0.13
C GLN A 49 7.81 -11.82 -0.56
N ARG A 50 6.98 -11.65 -1.57
CA ARG A 50 6.86 -10.38 -2.29
C ARG A 50 5.41 -10.04 -2.53
N ALA A 51 5.11 -8.75 -2.51
CA ALA A 51 3.80 -8.24 -2.88
C ALA A 51 3.95 -6.88 -3.54
N GLY A 52 3.13 -6.64 -4.55
CA GLY A 52 2.95 -5.30 -5.11
C GLY A 52 1.59 -4.79 -4.70
N LEU A 53 1.54 -3.64 -4.04
CA LEU A 53 0.28 -3.01 -3.65
C LEU A 53 0.02 -1.75 -4.45
N GLY A 54 -1.24 -1.57 -4.83
CA GLY A 54 -1.74 -0.29 -5.32
C GLY A 54 -2.62 0.33 -4.25
N VAL A 55 -2.37 1.59 -3.93
CA VAL A 55 -3.17 2.38 -2.98
C VAL A 55 -3.62 3.63 -3.71
N VAL A 56 -4.93 3.81 -3.87
CA VAL A 56 -5.48 4.91 -4.65
C VAL A 56 -6.36 5.79 -3.79
N THR A 57 -6.31 7.10 -4.03
CA THR A 57 -7.20 8.07 -3.39
C THR A 57 -7.78 9.02 -4.43
N VAL A 58 -8.95 9.54 -4.11
CA VAL A 58 -9.59 10.65 -4.82
C VAL A 58 -9.71 11.81 -3.84
N ALA A 59 -9.27 12.99 -4.24
CA ALA A 59 -9.30 14.18 -3.40
C ALA A 59 -9.68 15.41 -4.20
N SER A 60 -9.97 16.51 -3.50
CA SER A 60 -10.33 17.77 -4.15
C SER A 60 -9.14 18.52 -4.72
N SER A 61 -7.92 18.19 -4.28
CA SER A 61 -6.70 18.85 -4.75
C SER A 61 -5.53 17.86 -4.78
N ASP A 62 -4.49 18.20 -5.53
CA ASP A 62 -3.25 17.43 -5.57
C ASP A 62 -2.60 17.33 -4.19
N ALA A 63 -2.55 18.44 -3.47
CA ALA A 63 -1.97 18.48 -2.13
C ALA A 63 -2.69 17.54 -1.16
N ALA A 64 -4.01 17.54 -1.18
CA ALA A 64 -4.79 16.65 -0.32
C ALA A 64 -4.58 15.17 -0.69
N ALA A 65 -4.50 14.86 -1.98
CA ALA A 65 -4.23 13.50 -2.45
C ALA A 65 -2.85 13.02 -2.00
N GLU A 66 -1.83 13.84 -2.18
CA GLU A 66 -0.46 13.50 -1.78
C GLU A 66 -0.35 13.31 -0.27
N GLU A 67 -1.03 14.16 0.52
CA GLU A 67 -1.06 14.05 1.98
C GLU A 67 -1.69 12.72 2.43
N THR A 68 -2.80 12.32 1.80
CA THR A 68 -3.46 11.05 2.11
C THR A 68 -2.56 9.87 1.80
N LEU A 69 -1.88 9.87 0.65
CA LEU A 69 -0.97 8.78 0.29
C LEU A 69 0.28 8.76 1.16
N ALA A 70 0.78 9.91 1.59
CA ALA A 70 1.88 9.98 2.55
C ALA A 70 1.48 9.37 3.89
N ALA A 71 0.25 9.64 4.35
CA ALA A 71 -0.28 9.04 5.57
C ALA A 71 -0.43 7.52 5.43
N ALA A 72 -0.84 7.03 4.25
CA ALA A 72 -0.94 5.61 3.99
C ALA A 72 0.43 4.92 4.07
N LEU A 73 1.44 5.49 3.43
CA LEU A 73 2.80 4.95 3.48
C LEU A 73 3.35 4.95 4.91
N ASP A 74 3.16 6.05 5.63
CA ASP A 74 3.59 6.16 7.02
C ASP A 74 2.91 5.10 7.91
N THR A 75 1.63 4.85 7.71
CA THR A 75 0.88 3.83 8.44
C THR A 75 1.49 2.44 8.21
N ILE A 76 1.81 2.11 6.95
CA ILE A 76 2.43 0.82 6.61
C ILE A 76 3.80 0.69 7.26
N GLU A 77 4.63 1.73 7.17
CA GLU A 77 5.98 1.70 7.72
C GLU A 77 6.01 1.62 9.23
N ARG A 78 5.04 2.20 9.92
CA ARG A 78 4.90 2.07 11.37
C ARG A 78 4.43 0.68 11.78
N LEU A 79 3.51 0.09 11.03
CA LEU A 79 2.95 -1.22 11.34
C LEU A 79 3.94 -2.34 11.06
N GLU A 80 4.66 -2.23 9.96
CA GLU A 80 5.61 -3.24 9.48
C GLU A 80 6.91 -2.55 9.03
N PRO A 81 7.79 -2.16 9.97
CA PRO A 81 9.04 -1.48 9.63
C PRO A 81 9.90 -2.33 8.68
N GLY A 82 10.44 -1.70 7.65
CA GLY A 82 11.34 -2.35 6.69
C GLY A 82 10.67 -3.20 5.62
N LEU A 83 9.34 -3.29 5.62
CA LEU A 83 8.61 -4.10 4.64
C LEU A 83 8.61 -3.47 3.25
N VAL A 84 8.48 -2.15 3.19
CA VAL A 84 8.43 -1.42 1.90
C VAL A 84 9.84 -1.27 1.36
N THR A 85 10.07 -1.82 0.16
CA THR A 85 11.36 -1.73 -0.51
C THR A 85 11.37 -0.69 -1.61
N ARG A 86 10.20 -0.30 -2.12
CA ARG A 86 10.07 0.72 -3.15
C ARG A 86 8.70 1.38 -3.04
N SER A 87 8.64 2.68 -3.25
CA SER A 87 7.38 3.42 -3.31
C SER A 87 7.44 4.46 -4.42
N GLN A 88 6.28 4.71 -5.04
CA GLN A 88 6.16 5.71 -6.09
C GLN A 88 4.75 6.29 -6.05
N VAL A 89 4.64 7.61 -6.18
CA VAL A 89 3.35 8.31 -6.25
C VAL A 89 3.17 8.88 -7.66
N ASP A 90 2.01 8.60 -8.25
CA ASP A 90 1.62 9.15 -9.55
C ASP A 90 0.27 9.86 -9.41
N LEU A 91 0.19 11.07 -9.95
CA LEU A 91 -1.07 11.78 -10.10
C LEU A 91 -1.68 11.37 -11.44
N LEU A 92 -2.89 10.83 -11.39
CA LEU A 92 -3.58 10.34 -12.58
C LEU A 92 -4.45 11.48 -13.13
N ARG A 93 -4.06 12.01 -14.28
CA ARG A 93 -4.73 13.20 -14.88
C ARG A 93 -5.41 12.85 -16.18
#